data_4f03387e974afbb774b2caabb527d88f
#
_entry.id   4f03387e974afbb774b2caabb527d88f
#
_cell.length_a   1.000
_cell.length_b   1.000
_cell.length_c   1.000
_cell.angle_alpha   90.00
_cell.angle_beta   90.00
_cell.angle_gamma   90.00
#
_symmetry.space_group_name_H-M   'P 1'
#
loop_
_entity.id
_entity.type
_entity.pdbx_description
1 polymer ?
#
loop_
_entity_poly.entity_id
_entity_poly.type
_entity_poly.pdbx_seq_one_letter_code
_entity_poly.pdbx_strand_id
1 'polypeptide(L)'
;LASAKRVLADNHLTPVSAACGVGGLWEPNSNHATSLENLKRRCEQFTELGLTHIYAPVGGMPAQKFVEDDYKTGADQMRKVGDVVKQFNLRMSAEFTRGSSFISTLTTMLRVTRAAAHPNVKPLVDCYHFWSGNNKLEDLDLLKPGEVGHVHFQDVPDIPRELLDNTTRIIPG
;
A
#
# COMPACT_ATOMS: atom_id res chain seq x y z
N LEU A 1 2.46 -2.38 22.70
CA LEU A 1 1.63 -3.54 22.35
C LEU A 1 0.63 -3.88 23.45
N ALA A 2 1.04 -4.06 24.73
CA ALA A 2 0.13 -4.44 25.82
C ALA A 2 -1.07 -3.50 25.95
N SER A 3 -0.86 -2.17 25.89
CA SER A 3 -1.95 -1.19 25.93
C SER A 3 -2.90 -1.33 24.74
N ALA A 4 -2.37 -1.54 23.53
CA ALA A 4 -3.20 -1.74 22.34
C ALA A 4 -4.05 -3.01 22.45
N LYS A 5 -3.46 -4.14 22.86
CA LYS A 5 -4.20 -5.39 23.10
C LYS A 5 -5.34 -5.19 24.10
N ARG A 6 -5.07 -4.49 25.20
CA ARG A 6 -6.09 -4.20 26.22
C ARG A 6 -7.22 -3.35 25.65
N VAL A 7 -6.91 -2.25 24.95
CA VAL A 7 -7.94 -1.38 24.35
C VAL A 7 -8.81 -2.15 23.35
N LEU A 8 -8.21 -2.98 22.51
CA LEU A 8 -8.96 -3.82 21.57
C LEU A 8 -9.90 -4.80 22.31
N ALA A 9 -9.39 -5.48 23.33
CA ALA A 9 -10.16 -6.44 24.11
C ALA A 9 -11.29 -5.77 24.91
N ASP A 10 -11.00 -4.68 25.61
CA ASP A 10 -11.95 -3.94 26.45
C ASP A 10 -13.11 -3.36 25.62
N ASN A 11 -12.89 -3.10 24.32
CA ASN A 11 -13.91 -2.55 23.41
C ASN A 11 -14.44 -3.60 22.41
N HIS A 12 -14.13 -4.87 22.58
CA HIS A 12 -14.55 -5.96 21.67
C HIS A 12 -14.21 -5.70 20.21
N LEU A 13 -13.06 -5.10 19.93
CA LEU A 13 -12.60 -4.75 18.59
C LEU A 13 -11.65 -5.84 18.04
N THR A 14 -11.90 -6.24 16.80
CA THR A 14 -11.00 -7.13 16.06
C THR A 14 -10.20 -6.29 15.07
N PRO A 15 -8.86 -6.25 15.16
CA PRO A 15 -8.04 -5.52 14.20
C PRO A 15 -8.03 -6.27 12.86
N VAL A 16 -8.38 -5.58 11.76
CA VAL A 16 -8.45 -6.20 10.42
C VAL A 16 -7.27 -5.84 9.53
N SER A 17 -6.73 -4.63 9.67
CA SER A 17 -5.59 -4.15 8.88
C SER A 17 -4.84 -3.04 9.62
N ALA A 18 -3.57 -2.85 9.28
CA ALA A 18 -2.77 -1.75 9.79
C ALA A 18 -1.76 -1.25 8.74
N ALA A 19 -1.47 0.06 8.79
CA ALA A 19 -0.34 0.61 8.07
C ALA A 19 0.97 0.05 8.66
N CYS A 20 1.85 -0.48 7.82
CA CYS A 20 3.10 -1.07 8.32
C CYS A 20 4.07 -0.02 8.89
N GLY A 21 3.96 1.25 8.49
CA GLY A 21 4.81 2.35 8.95
C GLY A 21 6.28 2.22 8.57
N VAL A 22 6.58 1.45 7.52
CA VAL A 22 7.92 1.28 6.96
C VAL A 22 7.93 1.82 5.54
N GLY A 23 8.79 2.81 5.28
CA GLY A 23 9.03 3.36 3.94
C GLY A 23 10.21 2.67 3.25
N GLY A 24 10.41 3.00 1.97
CA GLY A 24 11.53 2.50 1.19
C GLY A 24 11.49 1.00 0.92
N LEU A 25 10.28 0.42 0.90
CA LEU A 25 10.10 -1.02 0.67
C LEU A 25 10.33 -1.39 -0.80
N TRP A 26 9.92 -0.54 -1.72
CA TRP A 26 9.92 -0.79 -3.17
C TRP A 26 10.40 0.39 -4.02
N GLU A 27 10.60 1.56 -3.44
CA GLU A 27 11.07 2.74 -4.15
C GLU A 27 12.53 2.57 -4.59
N PRO A 28 12.89 2.95 -5.83
CA PRO A 28 14.28 2.96 -6.28
C PRO A 28 15.16 3.79 -5.35
N ASN A 29 16.43 3.41 -5.24
CA ASN A 29 17.44 4.10 -4.43
C ASN A 29 17.20 4.07 -2.91
N SER A 30 16.28 3.26 -2.42
CA SER A 30 16.07 3.05 -0.99
C SER A 30 17.06 2.05 -0.39
N ASN A 31 17.30 2.14 0.93
CA ASN A 31 18.02 1.10 1.64
C ASN A 31 17.08 -0.09 1.95
N HIS A 32 16.84 -0.91 0.93
CA HIS A 32 15.90 -2.02 1.00
C HIS A 32 16.23 -3.02 2.12
N ALA A 33 17.52 -3.26 2.41
CA ALA A 33 17.92 -4.19 3.47
C ALA A 33 17.42 -3.71 4.83
N THR A 34 17.64 -2.43 5.15
CA THR A 34 17.13 -1.80 6.38
C THR A 34 15.61 -1.79 6.43
N SER A 35 14.94 -1.50 5.31
CA SER A 35 13.49 -1.49 5.24
C SER A 35 12.89 -2.87 5.46
N LEU A 36 13.47 -3.93 4.90
CA LEU A 36 13.02 -5.30 5.12
C LEU A 36 13.24 -5.75 6.57
N GLU A 37 14.33 -5.35 7.21
CA GLU A 37 14.56 -5.66 8.62
C GLU A 37 13.57 -4.95 9.54
N ASN A 38 13.27 -3.68 9.24
CA ASN A 38 12.21 -2.94 9.94
C ASN A 38 10.84 -3.57 9.72
N LEU A 39 10.55 -4.05 8.51
CA LEU A 39 9.31 -4.75 8.21
C LEU A 39 9.15 -6.03 9.03
N LYS A 40 10.21 -6.85 9.17
CA LYS A 40 10.17 -8.05 10.03
C LYS A 40 9.74 -7.72 11.46
N ARG A 41 10.39 -6.72 12.06
CA ARG A 41 10.03 -6.26 13.43
C ARG A 41 8.58 -5.79 13.53
N ARG A 42 8.04 -5.14 12.49
CA ARG A 42 6.64 -4.76 12.44
C ARG A 42 5.71 -5.97 12.29
N CYS A 43 6.07 -6.93 11.46
CA CYS A 43 5.30 -8.16 11.30
C CYS A 43 5.16 -8.92 12.62
N GLU A 44 6.22 -9.04 13.42
CA GLU A 44 6.16 -9.62 14.77
C GLU A 44 5.12 -8.91 15.65
N GLN A 45 5.17 -7.57 15.70
CA GLN A 45 4.23 -6.77 16.49
C GLN A 45 2.78 -6.93 16.02
N PHE A 46 2.55 -6.97 14.71
CA PHE A 46 1.21 -7.08 14.13
C PHE A 46 0.63 -8.48 14.30
N THR A 47 1.46 -9.53 14.19
CA THR A 47 1.05 -10.90 14.48
C THR A 47 0.63 -11.05 15.94
N GLU A 48 1.35 -10.43 16.87
CA GLU A 48 0.95 -10.40 18.28
C GLU A 48 -0.40 -9.69 18.53
N LEU A 49 -0.79 -8.73 17.68
CA LEU A 49 -2.10 -8.09 17.72
C LEU A 49 -3.21 -8.91 17.04
N GLY A 50 -2.87 -10.03 16.42
CA GLY A 50 -3.83 -10.88 15.70
C GLY A 50 -4.14 -10.39 14.29
N LEU A 51 -3.36 -9.48 13.74
CA LEU A 51 -3.52 -9.02 12.35
C LEU A 51 -3.13 -10.13 11.36
N THR A 52 -3.82 -10.17 10.24
CA THR A 52 -3.51 -11.04 9.10
C THR A 52 -3.23 -10.24 7.83
N HIS A 53 -3.43 -8.92 7.88
CA HIS A 53 -3.27 -8.03 6.75
C HIS A 53 -2.63 -6.71 7.18
N ILE A 54 -1.67 -6.25 6.39
CA ILE A 54 -1.02 -4.94 6.54
C ILE A 54 -0.92 -4.25 5.19
N TYR A 55 -0.73 -2.94 5.19
CA TYR A 55 -0.53 -2.19 3.96
C TYR A 55 0.59 -1.16 4.10
N ALA A 56 1.15 -0.77 2.96
CA ALA A 56 2.14 0.29 2.88
C ALA A 56 1.90 1.15 1.63
N PRO A 57 1.86 2.47 1.80
CA PRO A 57 1.86 3.38 0.66
C PRO A 57 3.23 3.39 -0.02
N VAL A 58 3.24 3.66 -1.32
CA VAL A 58 4.45 4.04 -2.03
C VAL A 58 4.84 5.45 -1.56
N GLY A 59 6.07 5.58 -1.09
CA GLY A 59 6.57 6.85 -0.56
C GLY A 59 6.59 7.95 -1.62
N GLY A 60 6.47 9.19 -1.16
CA GLY A 60 6.73 10.36 -1.98
C GLY A 60 8.20 10.39 -2.38
N MET A 61 8.47 10.59 -3.67
CA MET A 61 9.82 10.75 -4.20
C MET A 61 9.91 12.06 -4.97
N PRO A 62 11.07 12.70 -5.01
CA PRO A 62 11.28 13.83 -5.92
C PRO A 62 10.96 13.44 -7.36
N ALA A 63 10.43 14.38 -8.13
CA ALA A 63 10.18 14.16 -9.54
C ALA A 63 11.50 13.82 -10.24
N GLN A 64 11.55 12.66 -10.85
CA GLN A 64 12.71 12.20 -11.62
C GLN A 64 12.23 11.30 -12.76
N LYS A 65 13.09 11.08 -13.73
CA LYS A 65 12.81 10.15 -14.81
C LYS A 65 13.11 8.73 -14.33
N PHE A 66 12.06 7.89 -14.25
CA PHE A 66 12.20 6.46 -14.01
C PHE A 66 12.35 5.71 -15.32
N VAL A 67 13.14 4.65 -15.29
CA VAL A 67 13.42 3.75 -16.40
C VAL A 67 12.87 2.36 -16.11
N GLU A 68 12.88 1.49 -17.11
CA GLU A 68 12.33 0.12 -16.99
C GLU A 68 12.94 -0.66 -15.82
N ASP A 69 14.24 -0.50 -15.58
CA ASP A 69 14.94 -1.21 -14.52
C ASP A 69 14.53 -0.75 -13.09
N ASP A 70 14.04 0.48 -12.94
CA ASP A 70 13.46 0.94 -11.66
C ASP A 70 12.18 0.15 -11.34
N TYR A 71 11.33 -0.09 -12.33
CA TYR A 71 10.11 -0.88 -12.16
C TYR A 71 10.41 -2.37 -11.92
N LYS A 72 11.43 -2.93 -12.56
CA LYS A 72 11.91 -4.28 -12.26
C LYS A 72 12.41 -4.37 -10.83
N THR A 73 13.21 -3.39 -10.38
CA THR A 73 13.67 -3.29 -8.99
C THR A 73 12.49 -3.23 -8.03
N GLY A 74 11.48 -2.39 -8.31
CA GLY A 74 10.26 -2.33 -7.51
C GLY A 74 9.55 -3.68 -7.40
N ALA A 75 9.42 -4.40 -8.52
CA ALA A 75 8.81 -5.73 -8.54
C ALA A 75 9.62 -6.77 -7.75
N ASP A 76 10.94 -6.75 -7.86
CA ASP A 76 11.83 -7.63 -7.09
C ASP A 76 11.75 -7.34 -5.59
N GLN A 77 11.65 -6.08 -5.20
CA GLN A 77 11.46 -5.71 -3.80
C GLN A 77 10.06 -6.10 -3.30
N MET A 78 9.00 -5.93 -4.09
CA MET A 78 7.66 -6.44 -3.73
C MET A 78 7.66 -7.96 -3.50
N ARG A 79 8.43 -8.71 -4.28
CA ARG A 79 8.59 -10.16 -4.08
C ARG A 79 9.26 -10.47 -2.74
N LYS A 80 10.37 -9.78 -2.41
CA LYS A 80 11.06 -9.93 -1.11
C LYS A 80 10.19 -9.52 0.07
N VAL A 81 9.42 -8.45 -0.06
CA VAL A 81 8.40 -8.06 0.94
C VAL A 81 7.38 -9.18 1.12
N GLY A 82 6.90 -9.76 0.03
CA GLY A 82 6.00 -10.91 0.05
C GLY A 82 6.59 -12.12 0.81
N ASP A 83 7.86 -12.43 0.57
CA ASP A 83 8.56 -13.50 1.27
C ASP A 83 8.67 -13.22 2.78
N VAL A 84 8.90 -11.96 3.17
CA VAL A 84 8.96 -11.57 4.59
C VAL A 84 7.58 -11.72 5.24
N VAL A 85 6.53 -11.09 4.70
CA VAL A 85 5.20 -11.11 5.34
C VAL A 85 4.60 -12.51 5.40
N LYS A 86 4.92 -13.36 4.42
CA LYS A 86 4.52 -14.78 4.39
C LYS A 86 5.02 -15.55 5.60
N GLN A 87 6.23 -15.27 6.11
CA GLN A 87 6.81 -15.93 7.28
C GLN A 87 5.98 -15.70 8.55
N PHE A 88 5.20 -14.63 8.57
CA PHE A 88 4.34 -14.23 9.69
C PHE A 88 2.84 -14.51 9.43
N ASN A 89 2.51 -15.26 8.38
CA ASN A 89 1.13 -15.48 7.93
C ASN A 89 0.37 -14.17 7.63
N LEU A 90 1.09 -13.12 7.24
CA LEU A 90 0.52 -11.82 6.86
C LEU A 90 0.40 -11.71 5.33
N ARG A 91 -0.49 -10.81 4.91
CA ARG A 91 -0.60 -10.31 3.54
C ARG A 91 -0.26 -8.82 3.54
N MET A 92 0.37 -8.35 2.48
CA MET A 92 0.71 -6.94 2.26
C MET A 92 -0.10 -6.38 1.10
N SER A 93 -0.69 -5.22 1.29
CA SER A 93 -1.22 -4.44 0.18
C SER A 93 -0.34 -3.21 -0.09
N ALA A 94 0.09 -3.08 -1.34
CA ALA A 94 0.86 -1.93 -1.81
C ALA A 94 -0.09 -0.86 -2.35
N GLU A 95 0.00 0.35 -1.81
CA GLU A 95 -0.87 1.46 -2.14
C GLU A 95 -0.15 2.45 -3.06
N PHE A 96 -0.70 2.70 -4.26
CA PHE A 96 -0.24 3.83 -5.05
C PHE A 96 -0.73 5.15 -4.44
N THR A 97 0.08 6.19 -4.52
CA THR A 97 -0.28 7.50 -3.97
C THR A 97 -0.11 8.60 -5.01
N ARG A 98 -1.06 9.51 -5.10
CA ARG A 98 -1.02 10.64 -6.06
C ARG A 98 0.25 11.49 -5.94
N GLY A 99 0.85 11.51 -4.76
CA GLY A 99 2.07 12.28 -4.48
C GLY A 99 3.37 11.55 -4.79
N SER A 100 3.32 10.28 -5.18
CA SER A 100 4.51 9.55 -5.61
C SER A 100 4.83 9.88 -7.07
N SER A 101 6.10 10.07 -7.39
CA SER A 101 6.57 10.15 -8.77
C SER A 101 6.91 8.77 -9.36
N PHE A 102 6.96 7.72 -8.54
CA PHE A 102 7.32 6.36 -8.98
C PHE A 102 6.09 5.50 -9.32
N ILE A 103 5.20 5.29 -8.36
CA ILE A 103 3.95 4.53 -8.55
C ILE A 103 2.80 5.40 -8.03
N SER A 104 2.19 6.18 -8.92
CA SER A 104 1.12 7.13 -8.58
C SER A 104 -0.24 6.77 -9.17
N THR A 105 -0.30 5.72 -9.98
CA THR A 105 -1.53 5.29 -10.65
C THR A 105 -1.78 3.80 -10.47
N LEU A 106 -3.06 3.40 -10.60
CA LEU A 106 -3.46 2.00 -10.61
C LEU A 106 -2.73 1.21 -11.70
N THR A 107 -2.62 1.77 -12.90
CA THR A 107 -1.94 1.12 -14.04
C THR A 107 -0.49 0.77 -13.70
N THR A 108 0.27 1.72 -13.11
CA THR A 108 1.66 1.47 -12.71
C THR A 108 1.75 0.48 -11.56
N MET A 109 0.84 0.57 -10.58
CA MET A 109 0.76 -0.39 -9.47
C MET A 109 0.50 -1.81 -9.97
N LEU A 110 -0.47 -2.00 -10.88
CA LEU A 110 -0.76 -3.30 -11.48
C LEU A 110 0.44 -3.84 -12.27
N ARG A 111 1.14 -2.98 -13.01
CA ARG A 111 2.37 -3.37 -13.71
C ARG A 111 3.39 -4.00 -12.76
N VAL A 112 3.67 -3.33 -11.64
CA VAL A 112 4.71 -3.76 -10.69
C VAL A 112 4.28 -4.98 -9.88
N THR A 113 3.04 -5.00 -9.38
CA THR A 113 2.52 -6.14 -8.61
C THR A 113 2.38 -7.41 -9.45
N ARG A 114 1.96 -7.28 -10.72
CA ARG A 114 1.91 -8.41 -11.66
C ARG A 114 3.29 -8.94 -12.01
N ALA A 115 4.28 -8.06 -12.17
CA ALA A 115 5.67 -8.47 -12.40
C ALA A 115 6.28 -9.14 -11.14
N ALA A 116 5.92 -8.69 -9.95
CA ALA A 116 6.31 -9.34 -8.69
C ALA A 116 5.73 -10.76 -8.56
N ALA A 117 4.48 -10.97 -9.03
CA ALA A 117 3.78 -12.25 -9.05
C ALA A 117 3.80 -13.00 -7.70
N HIS A 118 3.70 -12.26 -6.58
CA HIS A 118 3.76 -12.87 -5.24
C HIS A 118 2.37 -12.93 -4.59
N PRO A 119 1.91 -14.10 -4.11
CA PRO A 119 0.54 -14.29 -3.61
C PRO A 119 0.22 -13.46 -2.37
N ASN A 120 1.24 -13.11 -1.56
CA ASN A 120 1.06 -12.33 -0.34
C ASN A 120 1.19 -10.80 -0.57
N VAL A 121 1.45 -10.33 -1.80
CA VAL A 121 1.48 -8.91 -2.14
C VAL A 121 0.43 -8.62 -3.21
N LYS A 122 -0.46 -7.68 -2.93
CA LYS A 122 -1.52 -7.26 -3.85
C LYS A 122 -1.63 -5.74 -3.89
N PRO A 123 -2.22 -5.15 -4.93
CA PRO A 123 -2.52 -3.73 -4.95
C PRO A 123 -3.58 -3.37 -3.89
N LEU A 124 -3.42 -2.19 -3.31
CA LEU A 124 -4.46 -1.48 -2.58
C LEU A 124 -5.01 -0.37 -3.49
N VAL A 125 -6.33 -0.32 -3.59
CA VAL A 125 -7.03 0.76 -4.31
C VAL A 125 -7.55 1.76 -3.29
N ASP A 126 -6.95 2.95 -3.27
CA ASP A 126 -7.42 4.08 -2.47
C ASP A 126 -8.25 5.00 -3.38
N CYS A 127 -9.54 5.16 -3.06
CA CYS A 127 -10.47 5.94 -3.88
C CYS A 127 -10.06 7.41 -3.98
N TYR A 128 -9.49 8.00 -2.91
CA TYR A 128 -8.99 9.36 -2.95
C TYR A 128 -7.78 9.50 -3.88
N HIS A 129 -6.77 8.62 -3.75
CA HIS A 129 -5.59 8.67 -4.62
C HIS A 129 -5.94 8.35 -6.07
N PHE A 130 -6.92 7.49 -6.28
CA PHE A 130 -7.44 7.19 -7.60
C PHE A 130 -8.11 8.41 -8.24
N TRP A 131 -9.06 9.03 -7.54
CA TRP A 131 -9.81 10.17 -8.04
C TRP A 131 -8.97 11.44 -8.18
N SER A 132 -8.17 11.77 -7.17
CA SER A 132 -7.38 13.01 -7.13
C SER A 132 -6.04 12.92 -7.89
N GLY A 133 -5.65 11.74 -8.36
CA GLY A 133 -4.45 11.50 -9.16
C GLY A 133 -4.72 11.46 -10.67
N ASN A 134 -3.74 10.95 -11.41
CA ASN A 134 -3.77 10.87 -12.87
C ASN A 134 -4.43 9.56 -13.38
N ASN A 135 -5.36 8.98 -12.63
CA ASN A 135 -6.08 7.79 -13.06
C ASN A 135 -7.34 8.18 -13.86
N LYS A 136 -7.79 7.25 -14.69
CA LYS A 136 -9.04 7.32 -15.43
C LYS A 136 -9.99 6.24 -14.93
N LEU A 137 -11.30 6.46 -15.01
CA LEU A 137 -12.29 5.47 -14.56
C LEU A 137 -12.13 4.13 -15.31
N GLU A 138 -11.76 4.18 -16.58
CA GLU A 138 -11.50 3.00 -17.42
C GLU A 138 -10.31 2.16 -16.91
N ASP A 139 -9.41 2.73 -16.10
CA ASP A 139 -8.31 1.96 -15.49
C ASP A 139 -8.83 0.88 -14.53
N LEU A 140 -10.06 1.03 -14.01
CA LEU A 140 -10.70 0.00 -13.17
C LEU A 140 -10.99 -1.28 -13.94
N ASP A 141 -11.23 -1.20 -15.25
CA ASP A 141 -11.46 -2.36 -16.12
C ASP A 141 -10.21 -3.26 -16.28
N LEU A 142 -9.05 -2.75 -15.89
CA LEU A 142 -7.80 -3.52 -15.88
C LEU A 142 -7.73 -4.53 -14.73
N LEU A 143 -8.56 -4.35 -13.69
CA LEU A 143 -8.57 -5.21 -12.51
C LEU A 143 -9.14 -6.60 -12.84
N LYS A 144 -8.51 -7.62 -12.30
CA LYS A 144 -8.97 -9.01 -12.41
C LYS A 144 -9.64 -9.46 -11.10
N PRO A 145 -10.58 -10.41 -11.16
CA PRO A 145 -11.18 -10.97 -9.95
C PRO A 145 -10.13 -11.45 -8.96
N GLY A 146 -10.25 -11.04 -7.69
CA GLY A 146 -9.35 -11.42 -6.61
C GLY A 146 -7.96 -10.75 -6.64
N GLU A 147 -7.71 -9.80 -7.54
CA GLU A 147 -6.43 -9.10 -7.65
C GLU A 147 -6.24 -8.03 -6.58
N VAL A 148 -7.31 -7.33 -6.20
CA VAL A 148 -7.26 -6.28 -5.16
C VAL A 148 -7.10 -6.91 -3.78
N GLY A 149 -6.12 -6.42 -3.01
CA GLY A 149 -5.85 -6.88 -1.65
C GLY A 149 -6.61 -6.11 -0.58
N HIS A 150 -6.80 -4.82 -0.79
CA HIS A 150 -7.48 -3.91 0.13
C HIS A 150 -8.04 -2.69 -0.60
N VAL A 151 -9.03 -2.05 -0.01
CA VAL A 151 -9.62 -0.81 -0.53
C VAL A 151 -9.70 0.22 0.61
N HIS A 152 -9.18 1.41 0.37
CA HIS A 152 -9.52 2.59 1.16
C HIS A 152 -10.68 3.29 0.48
N PHE A 153 -11.84 3.20 1.10
CA PHE A 153 -13.08 3.75 0.55
C PHE A 153 -13.46 5.04 1.28
N GLN A 154 -13.21 6.15 0.64
CA GLN A 154 -13.55 7.49 1.11
C GLN A 154 -14.08 8.33 -0.06
N ASP A 155 -14.72 9.42 0.27
CA ASP A 155 -15.25 10.38 -0.69
C ASP A 155 -14.48 11.70 -0.62
N VAL A 156 -14.79 12.63 -1.52
CA VAL A 156 -14.22 13.97 -1.61
C VAL A 156 -15.32 14.97 -1.91
N PRO A 157 -15.18 16.24 -1.48
CA PRO A 157 -16.12 17.29 -1.85
C PRO A 157 -16.09 17.56 -3.36
N ASP A 158 -17.20 18.07 -3.89
CA ASP A 158 -17.32 18.47 -5.29
C ASP A 158 -16.60 19.80 -5.54
N ILE A 159 -15.28 19.70 -5.62
CA ILE A 159 -14.36 20.80 -5.94
C ILE A 159 -13.37 20.35 -7.03
N PRO A 160 -12.71 21.28 -7.74
CA PRO A 160 -11.68 20.93 -8.71
C PRO A 160 -10.61 20.00 -8.11
N ARG A 161 -10.22 18.94 -8.86
CA ARG A 161 -9.30 17.90 -8.38
C ARG A 161 -7.93 18.44 -7.94
N GLU A 162 -7.46 19.50 -8.56
CA GLU A 162 -6.21 20.20 -8.23
C GLU A 162 -6.22 20.88 -6.87
N LEU A 163 -7.41 21.15 -6.31
CA LEU A 163 -7.58 21.73 -4.98
C LEU A 163 -7.70 20.67 -3.87
N LEU A 164 -7.80 19.40 -4.25
CA LEU A 164 -7.86 18.30 -3.29
C LEU A 164 -6.50 18.09 -2.64
N ASP A 165 -6.49 17.93 -1.33
CA ASP A 165 -5.33 17.52 -0.54
C ASP A 165 -5.70 16.40 0.44
N ASN A 166 -4.76 15.90 1.22
CA ASN A 166 -5.00 14.78 2.13
C ASN A 166 -6.01 15.10 3.25
N THR A 167 -6.36 16.37 3.46
CA THR A 167 -7.34 16.83 4.47
C THR A 167 -8.76 16.91 3.90
N THR A 168 -8.93 16.81 2.59
CA THR A 168 -10.23 16.94 1.90
C THR A 168 -10.98 15.62 1.78
N ARG A 169 -10.57 14.59 2.49
CA ARG A 169 -11.28 13.29 2.53
C ARG A 169 -12.51 13.39 3.42
N ILE A 170 -13.63 12.90 2.93
CA ILE A 170 -14.90 12.86 3.66
C ILE A 170 -15.46 11.44 3.72
N ILE A 171 -16.44 11.23 4.58
CA ILE A 171 -17.16 9.97 4.67
C ILE A 171 -18.02 9.82 3.41
N PRO A 172 -18.03 8.63 2.76
CA PRO A 172 -18.85 8.37 1.58
C PRO A 172 -20.34 8.60 1.81
N GLY A 173 -21.01 9.24 0.85
CA GLY A 173 -22.44 9.58 0.90
C GLY A 173 -22.69 10.87 1.62
#